data_e9db316ed47f87c1723f203f0b9773f8
#
_entry.id   e9db316ed47f87c1723f203f0b9773f8
#
_cell.length_a   1.000
_cell.length_b   1.000
_cell.length_c   1.000
_cell.angle_alpha   90.00
_cell.angle_beta   90.00
_cell.angle_gamma   90.00
#
_symmetry.space_group_name_H-M   'P 1'
#
loop_
_entity.id
_entity.type
_entity.pdbx_description
1 polymer ?
#
loop_
_entity_poly.entity_id
_entity_poly.type
_entity_poly.pdbx_seq_one_letter_code
_entity_poly.pdbx_strand_id
1 'polypeptide(L)'
;MLASLARNFGYLLLDRGQSLINMKSFQYYDRMYPCQDSANSIGNLIALPLQGRALKNGNSAFIDSNWNAYPDQWDILLNHTMKLSMEEIVDFMKKWKAEIAETTGAVPDVMECRPKPWKKKQVFNKSDVVGKMHIILGDGVYVDALNLMPRIQNQIRSLAAFDNPIFYKNRRLGYSNYYNFSAVYMGKDIDGYIRIPRGLREQLINNCKEACIEYDVSDQREMGRPIRVFFNGDLRTEQDLAADRMLQHDHGVLSATTAFGKTVVCSYLISQRKVSTLILLHSKDLVEQWVEELNKFLIIKEKPAIYKTKTGREKQRDSIIGVLTGNKNTL
;
A
#
# COMPACT_ATOMS: atom_id res chain seq x y z
N MET A 1 26.08 -6.36 -10.51
CA MET A 1 25.00 -7.27 -10.00
C MET A 1 23.76 -6.46 -9.75
N LEU A 2 22.58 -6.95 -10.16
CA LEU A 2 21.31 -6.28 -9.86
C LEU A 2 21.04 -6.27 -8.35
N ALA A 3 20.55 -5.15 -7.82
CA ALA A 3 20.28 -4.99 -6.39
C ALA A 3 19.29 -6.04 -5.85
N SER A 4 18.25 -6.36 -6.63
CA SER A 4 17.29 -7.40 -6.31
C SER A 4 17.93 -8.79 -6.20
N LEU A 5 18.86 -9.13 -7.09
CA LEU A 5 19.58 -10.40 -7.05
C LEU A 5 20.47 -10.50 -5.81
N ALA A 6 21.19 -9.41 -5.48
CA ALA A 6 22.04 -9.35 -4.28
C ALA A 6 21.20 -9.57 -3.01
N ARG A 7 20.04 -8.90 -2.90
CA ARG A 7 19.13 -9.11 -1.77
C ARG A 7 18.61 -10.54 -1.67
N ASN A 8 18.15 -11.09 -2.80
CA ASN A 8 17.62 -12.44 -2.82
C ASN A 8 18.67 -13.48 -2.42
N PHE A 9 19.91 -13.30 -2.88
CA PHE A 9 21.01 -14.15 -2.46
C PHE A 9 21.31 -13.99 -0.96
N GLY A 10 21.35 -12.76 -0.45
CA GLY A 10 21.57 -12.50 0.98
C GLY A 10 20.46 -13.09 1.86
N TYR A 11 19.21 -13.02 1.47
CA TYR A 11 18.10 -13.66 2.19
C TYR A 11 18.21 -15.18 2.19
N LEU A 12 18.64 -15.77 1.07
CA LEU A 12 18.86 -17.20 0.98
C LEU A 12 19.99 -17.67 1.90
N LEU A 13 21.07 -16.87 2.01
CA LEU A 13 22.15 -17.12 2.97
C LEU A 13 21.66 -17.05 4.42
N LEU A 14 20.81 -16.07 4.76
CA LEU A 14 20.24 -15.96 6.10
C LEU A 14 19.34 -17.16 6.43
N ASP A 15 18.48 -17.59 5.51
CA ASP A 15 17.63 -18.77 5.69
C ASP A 15 18.47 -20.04 5.90
N ARG A 16 19.53 -20.20 5.12
CA ARG A 16 20.44 -21.35 5.28
C ARG A 16 21.21 -21.28 6.60
N GLY A 17 21.71 -20.12 6.96
CA GLY A 17 22.39 -19.90 8.24
C GLY A 17 21.46 -20.22 9.40
N GLN A 18 20.22 -19.80 9.36
CA GLN A 18 19.21 -20.09 10.37
C GLN A 18 18.96 -21.60 10.50
N SER A 19 18.83 -22.32 9.39
CA SER A 19 18.60 -23.77 9.39
C SER A 19 19.80 -24.55 9.95
N LEU A 20 21.02 -24.08 9.68
CA LEU A 20 22.25 -24.77 10.14
C LEU A 20 22.57 -24.52 11.63
N ILE A 21 22.28 -23.31 12.13
CA ILE A 21 22.68 -22.89 13.48
C ILE A 21 21.48 -22.90 14.46
N ASN A 22 20.27 -23.20 13.95
CA ASN A 22 19.03 -23.19 14.73
C ASN A 22 18.80 -21.85 15.47
N MET A 23 19.03 -20.74 14.77
CA MET A 23 18.87 -19.41 15.33
C MET A 23 17.39 -19.15 15.70
N LYS A 24 17.14 -18.80 16.95
CA LYS A 24 15.77 -18.57 17.45
C LYS A 24 15.14 -17.28 16.99
N SER A 25 15.94 -16.27 16.59
CA SER A 25 15.43 -14.98 16.10
C SER A 25 16.52 -14.18 15.38
N PHE A 26 16.07 -13.25 14.53
CA PHE A 26 16.92 -12.22 13.90
C PHE A 26 16.87 -10.89 14.67
N GLN A 27 16.83 -10.93 16.01
CA GLN A 27 16.69 -9.70 16.81
C GLN A 27 17.83 -8.69 16.61
N TYR A 28 19.00 -9.14 16.16
CA TYR A 28 20.16 -8.28 15.84
C TYR A 28 20.26 -7.93 14.35
N TYR A 29 19.33 -8.41 13.54
CA TYR A 29 19.30 -8.10 12.12
C TYR A 29 18.57 -6.77 11.90
N ASP A 30 19.29 -5.76 11.39
CA ASP A 30 18.71 -4.44 11.06
C ASP A 30 18.11 -4.45 9.65
N ARG A 31 18.94 -4.62 8.64
CA ARG A 31 18.51 -4.56 7.23
C ARG A 31 19.50 -5.18 6.26
N MET A 32 19.02 -5.54 5.07
CA MET A 32 19.84 -6.02 3.97
C MET A 32 20.13 -4.91 2.99
N TYR A 33 21.38 -4.76 2.62
CA TYR A 33 21.80 -3.85 1.54
C TYR A 33 22.11 -4.63 0.26
N PRO A 34 21.82 -4.04 -0.93
CA PRO A 34 21.15 -2.74 -1.16
C PRO A 34 19.65 -2.80 -0.86
N CYS A 35 19.09 -1.79 -0.17
CA CYS A 35 17.65 -1.76 0.17
C CYS A 35 16.76 -1.37 -1.02
N GLN A 36 17.32 -0.75 -2.04
CA GLN A 36 16.62 -0.18 -3.20
C GLN A 36 17.14 -0.79 -4.49
N ASP A 37 16.28 -0.88 -5.51
CA ASP A 37 16.67 -1.37 -6.84
C ASP A 37 17.37 -0.29 -7.67
N SER A 38 17.04 0.97 -7.43
CA SER A 38 17.65 2.15 -8.03
C SER A 38 17.75 3.28 -7.03
N ALA A 39 18.75 4.13 -7.17
CA ALA A 39 18.90 5.35 -6.38
C ALA A 39 19.01 6.55 -7.32
N ASN A 40 18.22 7.60 -7.03
CA ASN A 40 18.24 8.85 -7.81
C ASN A 40 19.40 9.78 -7.40
N SER A 41 20.15 9.40 -6.35
CA SER A 41 21.31 10.14 -5.82
C SER A 41 22.26 9.16 -5.13
N ILE A 42 23.07 9.63 -4.18
CA ILE A 42 23.87 8.77 -3.31
C ILE A 42 22.92 7.83 -2.57
N GLY A 43 23.04 6.53 -2.80
CA GLY A 43 22.24 5.51 -2.14
C GLY A 43 22.57 5.38 -0.65
N ASN A 44 22.02 4.35 0.00
CA ASN A 44 22.30 4.08 1.41
C ASN A 44 23.80 3.84 1.66
N LEU A 45 24.34 4.50 2.67
CA LEU A 45 25.70 4.28 3.10
C LEU A 45 25.84 2.90 3.74
N ILE A 46 26.85 2.15 3.31
CA ILE A 46 27.21 0.85 3.89
C ILE A 46 28.52 1.03 4.66
N ALA A 47 28.54 0.58 5.91
CA ALA A 47 29.78 0.51 6.66
C ALA A 47 30.66 -0.60 6.04
N LEU A 48 31.79 -0.23 5.48
CA LEU A 48 32.75 -1.19 4.94
C LEU A 48 33.52 -1.87 6.08
N PRO A 49 33.97 -3.12 5.90
CA PRO A 49 34.91 -3.73 6.84
C PRO A 49 36.19 -2.89 6.95
N LEU A 50 36.89 -3.03 8.04
CA LEU A 50 38.15 -2.36 8.34
C LEU A 50 38.10 -0.83 8.40
N GLN A 51 36.93 -0.24 8.71
CA GLN A 51 36.83 1.20 8.94
C GLN A 51 37.72 1.62 10.10
N GLY A 52 38.63 2.59 9.86
CA GLY A 52 39.68 2.95 10.78
C GLY A 52 39.25 3.28 12.21
N ARG A 53 38.14 3.99 12.42
CA ARG A 53 37.64 4.27 13.76
C ARG A 53 37.01 3.03 14.43
N ALA A 54 36.25 2.24 13.69
CA ALA A 54 35.61 1.03 14.19
C ALA A 54 36.67 -0.04 14.51
N LEU A 55 37.69 -0.18 13.64
CA LEU A 55 38.79 -1.12 13.83
C LEU A 55 39.63 -0.80 15.07
N LYS A 56 39.90 0.49 15.36
CA LYS A 56 40.57 0.92 16.59
C LYS A 56 39.82 0.56 17.86
N ASN A 57 38.50 0.41 17.78
CA ASN A 57 37.65 0.01 18.90
C ASN A 57 37.41 -1.51 18.94
N GLY A 58 38.16 -2.31 18.20
CA GLY A 58 38.00 -3.76 18.12
C GLY A 58 36.79 -4.24 17.30
N ASN A 59 36.11 -3.33 16.59
CA ASN A 59 34.98 -3.64 15.73
C ASN A 59 35.38 -3.65 14.25
N SER A 60 34.55 -4.25 13.38
CA SER A 60 34.78 -4.27 11.92
C SER A 60 36.05 -5.03 11.49
N ALA A 61 36.55 -5.95 12.32
CA ALA A 61 37.67 -6.84 11.99
C ALA A 61 37.17 -8.20 11.48
N PHE A 62 37.96 -8.85 10.64
CA PHE A 62 37.80 -10.28 10.33
C PHE A 62 38.28 -11.12 11.49
N ILE A 63 37.53 -12.12 11.87
CA ILE A 63 37.76 -12.99 13.02
C ILE A 63 37.78 -14.45 12.59
N ASP A 64 38.54 -15.26 13.32
CA ASP A 64 38.57 -16.71 13.15
C ASP A 64 37.37 -17.41 13.81
N SER A 65 37.31 -18.73 13.73
CA SER A 65 36.27 -19.56 14.34
C SER A 65 36.24 -19.49 15.89
N ASN A 66 37.31 -18.99 16.51
CA ASN A 66 37.45 -18.82 17.96
C ASN A 66 37.18 -17.36 18.38
N TRP A 67 36.68 -16.53 17.50
CA TRP A 67 36.37 -15.09 17.69
C TRP A 67 37.60 -14.20 17.89
N ASN A 68 38.81 -14.65 17.51
CA ASN A 68 40.01 -13.83 17.54
C ASN A 68 40.18 -13.07 16.23
N ALA A 69 40.59 -11.82 16.32
CA ALA A 69 40.89 -11.04 15.13
C ALA A 69 42.14 -11.60 14.43
N TYR A 70 42.07 -11.74 13.11
CA TYR A 70 43.25 -12.12 12.33
C TYR A 70 44.36 -11.09 12.46
N PRO A 71 45.65 -11.49 12.54
CA PRO A 71 46.76 -10.56 12.68
C PRO A 71 46.91 -9.60 11.50
N ASP A 72 46.74 -10.11 10.28
CA ASP A 72 46.75 -9.31 9.06
C ASP A 72 45.36 -9.27 8.44
N GLN A 73 44.66 -8.19 8.70
CA GLN A 73 43.28 -7.97 8.24
C GLN A 73 43.21 -7.72 6.73
N TRP A 74 44.24 -7.12 6.17
CA TRP A 74 44.26 -6.82 4.73
C TRP A 74 44.57 -8.05 3.90
N ASP A 75 45.42 -8.93 4.39
CA ASP A 75 45.67 -10.21 3.75
C ASP A 75 44.42 -11.05 3.67
N ILE A 76 43.65 -11.10 4.73
CA ILE A 76 42.34 -11.79 4.73
C ILE A 76 41.39 -11.19 3.69
N LEU A 77 41.26 -9.86 3.64
CA LEU A 77 40.38 -9.19 2.70
C LEU A 77 40.78 -9.42 1.22
N LEU A 78 42.08 -9.36 0.94
CA LEU A 78 42.55 -9.37 -0.44
C LEU A 78 42.78 -10.77 -1.01
N ASN A 79 43.25 -11.69 -0.16
CA ASN A 79 43.74 -13.00 -0.60
C ASN A 79 42.90 -14.17 -0.14
N HIS A 80 42.19 -14.04 0.99
CA HIS A 80 41.46 -15.15 1.59
C HIS A 80 39.93 -14.99 1.51
N THR A 81 39.40 -13.82 1.13
CA THR A 81 37.94 -13.68 0.89
C THR A 81 37.57 -14.29 -0.46
N MET A 82 36.61 -15.19 -0.44
CA MET A 82 36.05 -15.77 -1.66
C MET A 82 35.28 -14.72 -2.45
N LYS A 83 35.63 -14.57 -3.71
CA LYS A 83 34.89 -13.72 -4.66
C LYS A 83 34.02 -14.61 -5.52
N LEU A 84 32.72 -14.43 -5.44
CA LEU A 84 31.74 -15.17 -6.25
C LEU A 84 31.46 -14.41 -7.55
N SER A 85 31.51 -15.11 -8.67
CA SER A 85 31.02 -14.61 -9.95
C SER A 85 29.49 -14.55 -9.96
N MET A 86 28.92 -13.83 -10.92
CA MET A 86 27.47 -13.77 -11.11
C MET A 86 26.88 -15.16 -11.41
N GLU A 87 27.56 -15.96 -12.19
CA GLU A 87 27.14 -17.30 -12.57
C GLU A 87 27.10 -18.23 -11.36
N GLU A 88 28.15 -18.22 -10.56
CA GLU A 88 28.18 -19.00 -9.31
C GLU A 88 27.07 -18.62 -8.34
N ILE A 89 26.77 -17.33 -8.18
CA ILE A 89 25.65 -16.85 -7.35
C ILE A 89 24.32 -17.41 -7.85
N VAL A 90 24.07 -17.34 -9.15
CA VAL A 90 22.84 -17.87 -9.75
C VAL A 90 22.74 -19.38 -9.58
N ASP A 91 23.86 -20.09 -9.73
CA ASP A 91 23.89 -21.56 -9.58
C ASP A 91 23.71 -21.98 -8.12
N PHE A 92 24.33 -21.31 -7.18
CA PHE A 92 24.05 -21.48 -5.75
C PHE A 92 22.57 -21.25 -5.41
N MET A 93 21.99 -20.17 -5.94
CA MET A 93 20.57 -19.88 -5.71
C MET A 93 19.65 -20.98 -6.28
N LYS A 94 19.95 -21.50 -7.46
CA LYS A 94 19.20 -22.62 -8.06
C LYS A 94 19.31 -23.88 -7.22
N LYS A 95 20.53 -24.28 -6.87
CA LYS A 95 20.80 -25.47 -6.07
C LYS A 95 20.10 -25.42 -4.70
N TRP A 96 20.23 -24.33 -3.97
CA TRP A 96 19.63 -24.21 -2.63
C TRP A 96 18.11 -24.11 -2.68
N LYS A 97 17.52 -23.49 -3.70
CA LYS A 97 16.07 -23.51 -3.91
C LYS A 97 15.55 -24.92 -4.17
N ALA A 98 16.29 -25.73 -4.91
CA ALA A 98 15.94 -27.15 -5.13
C ALA A 98 16.03 -27.96 -3.81
N GLU A 99 17.09 -27.79 -3.01
CA GLU A 99 17.23 -28.46 -1.72
C GLU A 99 16.10 -28.09 -0.73
N ILE A 100 15.69 -26.81 -0.67
CA ILE A 100 14.57 -26.35 0.15
C ILE A 100 13.26 -26.97 -0.33
N ALA A 101 13.03 -27.04 -1.62
CA ALA A 101 11.85 -27.66 -2.21
C ALA A 101 11.74 -29.16 -1.85
N GLU A 102 12.85 -29.88 -1.86
CA GLU A 102 12.91 -31.30 -1.48
C GLU A 102 12.66 -31.52 0.01
N THR A 103 13.20 -30.62 0.86
CA THR A 103 13.14 -30.82 2.35
C THR A 103 11.84 -30.34 2.95
N THR A 104 11.21 -29.31 2.39
CA THR A 104 10.01 -28.67 2.98
C THR A 104 8.75 -28.91 2.18
N GLY A 105 8.83 -29.48 0.99
CA GLY A 105 7.71 -29.53 0.03
C GLY A 105 7.22 -28.15 -0.40
N ALA A 106 7.93 -27.08 -0.01
CA ALA A 106 7.59 -25.71 -0.35
C ALA A 106 8.29 -25.33 -1.64
N VAL A 107 7.53 -25.11 -2.69
CA VAL A 107 8.04 -24.55 -3.94
C VAL A 107 8.41 -23.08 -3.68
N PRO A 108 9.66 -22.64 -3.99
CA PRO A 108 10.04 -21.25 -3.81
C PRO A 108 9.19 -20.32 -4.66
N ASP A 109 8.86 -19.17 -4.14
CA ASP A 109 7.92 -18.14 -4.61
C ASP A 109 8.33 -17.40 -5.91
N VAL A 110 9.10 -18.03 -6.78
CA VAL A 110 9.53 -17.46 -8.08
C VAL A 110 8.56 -17.82 -9.22
N MET A 111 7.46 -18.50 -8.92
CA MET A 111 6.42 -18.84 -9.88
C MET A 111 5.04 -18.28 -9.50
N GLU A 112 4.94 -16.98 -9.34
CA GLU A 112 3.64 -16.32 -9.13
C GLU A 112 2.66 -16.43 -10.31
N CYS A 113 3.08 -17.00 -11.43
CA CYS A 113 2.24 -17.10 -12.63
C CYS A 113 1.53 -18.45 -12.81
N ARG A 114 1.70 -19.45 -11.93
CA ARG A 114 0.91 -20.67 -12.00
C ARG A 114 -0.33 -20.57 -11.11
N PRO A 115 -1.54 -20.83 -11.65
CA PRO A 115 -2.73 -20.89 -10.81
C PRO A 115 -2.51 -21.97 -9.75
N LYS A 116 -2.56 -21.56 -8.48
CA LYS A 116 -2.43 -22.47 -7.33
C LYS A 116 -3.71 -23.32 -7.25
N PRO A 117 -3.70 -24.62 -7.59
CA PRO A 117 -4.92 -25.44 -7.67
C PRO A 117 -5.70 -25.51 -6.36
N TRP A 118 -5.00 -25.28 -5.24
CA TRP A 118 -5.61 -25.23 -3.90
C TRP A 118 -6.19 -23.85 -3.53
N LYS A 119 -5.85 -22.78 -4.24
CA LYS A 119 -6.60 -21.51 -4.18
C LYS A 119 -7.79 -21.66 -5.12
N LYS A 120 -8.80 -22.41 -4.70
CA LYS A 120 -10.09 -22.39 -5.39
C LYS A 120 -10.55 -20.95 -5.45
N LYS A 121 -10.72 -20.40 -6.67
CA LYS A 121 -11.39 -19.12 -6.87
C LYS A 121 -12.71 -19.25 -6.12
N GLN A 122 -12.91 -18.44 -5.09
CA GLN A 122 -14.18 -18.46 -4.36
C GLN A 122 -15.21 -17.85 -5.30
N VAL A 123 -16.01 -18.70 -5.91
CA VAL A 123 -17.07 -18.31 -6.84
C VAL A 123 -18.36 -18.23 -6.04
N PHE A 124 -19.10 -17.15 -6.17
CA PHE A 124 -20.44 -17.04 -5.61
C PHE A 124 -21.33 -18.13 -6.21
N ASN A 125 -22.28 -18.61 -5.43
CA ASN A 125 -23.25 -19.60 -5.92
C ASN A 125 -24.66 -19.02 -5.73
N LYS A 126 -25.49 -19.12 -6.77
CA LYS A 126 -26.87 -18.65 -6.74
C LYS A 126 -27.68 -19.29 -5.59
N SER A 127 -27.40 -20.56 -5.28
CA SER A 127 -28.08 -21.27 -4.19
C SER A 127 -27.81 -20.71 -2.78
N ASP A 128 -26.77 -19.88 -2.64
CA ASP A 128 -26.38 -19.28 -1.34
C ASP A 128 -27.16 -17.97 -1.06
N VAL A 129 -28.04 -17.53 -1.98
CA VAL A 129 -28.86 -16.33 -1.85
C VAL A 129 -30.33 -16.68 -1.95
N VAL A 130 -31.12 -16.29 -0.95
CA VAL A 130 -32.55 -16.44 -0.97
C VAL A 130 -33.19 -15.18 -1.55
N GLY A 131 -33.68 -15.28 -2.79
CA GLY A 131 -34.26 -14.13 -3.51
C GLY A 131 -33.17 -13.25 -4.16
N LYS A 132 -33.16 -11.97 -3.86
CA LYS A 132 -32.23 -10.97 -4.42
C LYS A 132 -31.21 -10.52 -3.38
N MET A 133 -30.01 -10.21 -3.84
CA MET A 133 -28.99 -9.58 -3.00
C MET A 133 -29.22 -8.06 -2.99
N HIS A 134 -29.48 -7.50 -1.82
CA HIS A 134 -29.68 -6.05 -1.65
C HIS A 134 -28.36 -5.37 -1.35
N ILE A 135 -27.95 -4.44 -2.24
CA ILE A 135 -26.72 -3.69 -2.16
C ILE A 135 -27.04 -2.22 -1.97
N ILE A 136 -26.50 -1.60 -0.92
CA ILE A 136 -26.70 -0.18 -0.64
C ILE A 136 -25.35 0.52 -0.75
N LEU A 137 -25.31 1.61 -1.53
CA LEU A 137 -24.14 2.45 -1.70
C LEU A 137 -24.24 3.65 -0.76
N GLY A 138 -23.29 3.77 0.15
CA GLY A 138 -23.15 4.89 1.09
C GLY A 138 -21.70 5.33 1.21
N ASP A 139 -21.21 5.49 2.42
CA ASP A 139 -19.77 5.68 2.72
C ASP A 139 -18.93 4.42 2.43
N GLY A 140 -19.58 3.28 2.23
CA GLY A 140 -19.07 1.99 1.78
C GLY A 140 -20.08 1.32 0.87
N VAL A 141 -19.87 0.05 0.59
CA VAL A 141 -20.85 -0.85 -0.04
C VAL A 141 -21.41 -1.75 1.05
N TYR A 142 -22.70 -1.64 1.29
CA TYR A 142 -23.41 -2.43 2.29
C TYR A 142 -24.19 -3.53 1.59
N VAL A 143 -24.05 -4.74 2.07
CA VAL A 143 -24.79 -5.90 1.58
C VAL A 143 -25.65 -6.42 2.73
N ASP A 144 -26.95 -6.51 2.51
CA ASP A 144 -27.88 -7.08 3.49
C ASP A 144 -27.59 -8.58 3.67
N ALA A 145 -27.24 -8.97 4.89
CA ALA A 145 -26.86 -10.33 5.21
C ALA A 145 -28.06 -11.26 5.50
N LEU A 146 -29.29 -10.71 5.64
CA LEU A 146 -30.45 -11.45 6.13
C LEU A 146 -30.82 -12.64 5.24
N ASN A 147 -30.72 -12.45 3.92
CA ASN A 147 -31.09 -13.45 2.91
C ASN A 147 -29.88 -14.20 2.33
N LEU A 148 -28.73 -14.12 2.99
CA LEU A 148 -27.49 -14.69 2.53
C LEU A 148 -27.05 -15.87 3.41
N MET A 149 -26.72 -16.99 2.79
CA MET A 149 -26.10 -18.11 3.51
C MET A 149 -24.72 -17.74 4.07
N PRO A 150 -24.29 -18.32 5.20
CA PRO A 150 -22.98 -18.01 5.82
C PRO A 150 -21.81 -18.16 4.86
N ARG A 151 -21.90 -19.03 3.89
CA ARG A 151 -20.86 -19.25 2.88
C ARG A 151 -20.63 -18.01 2.02
N ILE A 152 -21.68 -17.43 1.42
CA ILE A 152 -21.54 -16.23 0.58
C ILE A 152 -21.22 -14.99 1.42
N GLN A 153 -21.76 -14.90 2.65
CA GLN A 153 -21.36 -13.84 3.58
C GLN A 153 -19.84 -13.84 3.80
N ASN A 154 -19.25 -15.01 4.05
CA ASN A 154 -17.79 -15.14 4.23
C ASN A 154 -17.02 -14.85 2.93
N GLN A 155 -17.58 -15.17 1.77
CA GLN A 155 -17.00 -14.81 0.48
C GLN A 155 -17.01 -13.30 0.26
N ILE A 156 -18.10 -12.59 0.62
CA ILE A 156 -18.17 -11.13 0.57
C ILE A 156 -17.14 -10.49 1.51
N ARG A 157 -17.02 -11.00 2.76
CA ARG A 157 -15.98 -10.54 3.70
C ARG A 157 -14.58 -10.75 3.14
N SER A 158 -14.35 -11.87 2.46
CA SER A 158 -13.05 -12.19 1.86
C SER A 158 -12.64 -11.26 0.72
N LEU A 159 -13.60 -10.60 0.03
CA LEU A 159 -13.29 -9.55 -0.94
C LEU A 159 -12.59 -8.35 -0.28
N ALA A 160 -12.94 -8.05 0.97
CA ALA A 160 -12.36 -6.95 1.74
C ALA A 160 -11.17 -7.40 2.61
N ALA A 161 -10.69 -8.62 2.45
CA ALA A 161 -9.57 -9.18 3.17
C ALA A 161 -8.37 -9.41 2.25
N PHE A 162 -7.17 -9.11 2.73
CA PHE A 162 -5.94 -9.37 2.01
C PHE A 162 -4.83 -9.79 2.97
N ASP A 163 -3.83 -10.48 2.43
CA ASP A 163 -2.67 -10.92 3.19
C ASP A 163 -1.89 -9.71 3.73
N ASN A 164 -1.56 -9.72 5.02
CA ASN A 164 -0.83 -8.62 5.66
C ASN A 164 0.66 -8.65 5.28
N PRO A 165 1.14 -7.70 4.48
CA PRO A 165 2.53 -7.70 4.04
C PRO A 165 3.54 -7.62 5.19
N ILE A 166 3.16 -6.93 6.28
CA ILE A 166 4.02 -6.78 7.47
C ILE A 166 4.16 -8.12 8.18
N PHE A 167 3.05 -8.88 8.32
CA PHE A 167 3.08 -10.20 8.94
C PHE A 167 4.02 -11.14 8.17
N TYR A 168 3.88 -11.22 6.85
CA TYR A 168 4.72 -12.10 6.04
C TYR A 168 6.16 -11.63 5.94
N LYS A 169 6.40 -10.31 5.94
CA LYS A 169 7.75 -9.74 6.05
C LYS A 169 8.41 -10.13 7.38
N ASN A 170 7.71 -9.92 8.50
CA ASN A 170 8.21 -10.27 9.82
C ASN A 170 8.46 -11.78 9.94
N ARG A 171 7.52 -12.60 9.45
CA ARG A 171 7.67 -14.06 9.43
C ARG A 171 8.91 -14.49 8.64
N ARG A 172 9.16 -13.87 7.47
CA ARG A 172 10.35 -14.15 6.65
C ARG A 172 11.64 -13.77 7.37
N LEU A 173 11.60 -12.70 8.16
CA LEU A 173 12.74 -12.17 8.90
C LEU A 173 12.88 -12.78 10.33
N GLY A 174 12.00 -13.70 10.71
CA GLY A 174 12.00 -14.30 12.05
C GLY A 174 11.55 -13.35 13.17
N TYR A 175 10.92 -12.21 12.84
CA TYR A 175 10.40 -11.28 13.83
C TYR A 175 9.08 -11.75 14.44
N SER A 176 8.84 -11.37 15.68
CA SER A 176 7.56 -11.63 16.35
C SER A 176 6.41 -10.93 15.64
N ASN A 177 5.32 -11.66 15.44
CA ASN A 177 4.06 -11.16 14.90
C ASN A 177 2.96 -11.04 15.97
N TYR A 178 3.32 -10.89 17.23
CA TYR A 178 2.35 -10.88 18.33
C TYR A 178 1.21 -9.88 18.13
N TYR A 179 1.50 -8.71 17.54
CA TYR A 179 0.51 -7.66 17.25
C TYR A 179 0.04 -7.62 15.79
N ASN A 180 0.53 -8.52 14.93
CA ASN A 180 0.20 -8.52 13.51
C ASN A 180 -0.58 -9.79 13.16
N PHE A 181 -1.78 -9.61 12.62
CA PHE A 181 -2.55 -10.73 12.07
C PHE A 181 -2.06 -11.05 10.65
N SER A 182 -2.21 -12.30 10.23
CA SER A 182 -1.81 -12.76 8.89
C SER A 182 -2.64 -12.15 7.76
N ALA A 183 -3.86 -11.71 8.06
CA ALA A 183 -4.75 -11.05 7.12
C ALA A 183 -5.26 -9.73 7.71
N VAL A 184 -5.46 -8.74 6.83
CA VAL A 184 -6.10 -7.46 7.14
C VAL A 184 -7.50 -7.50 6.55
N TYR A 185 -8.51 -7.26 7.37
CA TYR A 185 -9.90 -7.13 6.96
C TYR A 185 -10.31 -5.66 7.01
N MET A 186 -10.68 -5.11 5.86
CA MET A 186 -11.09 -3.71 5.69
C MET A 186 -12.62 -3.53 5.67
N GLY A 187 -13.34 -4.61 5.84
CA GLY A 187 -14.80 -4.58 5.98
C GLY A 187 -15.23 -4.42 7.44
N LYS A 188 -16.52 -4.34 7.65
CA LYS A 188 -17.15 -4.31 8.97
C LYS A 188 -18.57 -4.87 8.89
N ASP A 189 -18.95 -5.63 9.88
CA ASP A 189 -20.35 -6.07 10.04
C ASP A 189 -21.08 -5.07 10.95
N ILE A 190 -22.19 -4.52 10.49
CA ILE A 190 -22.96 -3.49 11.18
C ILE A 190 -24.45 -3.79 11.02
N ASP A 191 -25.14 -4.02 12.12
CA ASP A 191 -26.61 -4.12 12.18
C ASP A 191 -27.24 -5.03 11.10
N GLY A 192 -26.63 -6.20 10.86
CA GLY A 192 -27.11 -7.16 9.86
C GLY A 192 -26.62 -6.89 8.43
N TYR A 193 -25.78 -5.89 8.24
CA TYR A 193 -25.14 -5.60 6.95
C TYR A 193 -23.65 -5.93 6.99
N ILE A 194 -23.15 -6.41 5.85
CA ILE A 194 -21.71 -6.55 5.59
C ILE A 194 -21.27 -5.32 4.82
N ARG A 195 -20.49 -4.43 5.48
CA ARG A 195 -19.91 -3.25 4.84
C ARG A 195 -18.53 -3.57 4.30
N ILE A 196 -18.32 -3.33 3.02
CA ILE A 196 -17.03 -3.45 2.35
C ILE A 196 -16.59 -2.10 1.74
N PRO A 197 -15.29 -1.89 1.48
CA PRO A 197 -14.80 -0.67 0.86
C PRO A 197 -15.44 -0.37 -0.51
N ARG A 198 -15.65 0.91 -0.81
CA ARG A 198 -16.29 1.39 -2.06
C ARG A 198 -15.64 0.84 -3.32
N GLY A 199 -14.30 0.70 -3.33
CA GLY A 199 -13.55 0.18 -4.47
C GLY A 199 -13.86 -1.26 -4.85
N LEU A 200 -14.55 -2.01 -4.01
CA LEU A 200 -14.94 -3.40 -4.26
C LEU A 200 -16.33 -3.55 -4.92
N ARG A 201 -17.05 -2.43 -5.18
CA ARG A 201 -18.38 -2.44 -5.80
C ARG A 201 -18.41 -3.22 -7.12
N GLU A 202 -17.52 -2.87 -8.03
CA GLU A 202 -17.49 -3.51 -9.36
C GLU A 202 -17.18 -5.00 -9.25
N GLN A 203 -16.23 -5.38 -8.40
CA GLN A 203 -15.89 -6.77 -8.16
C GLN A 203 -17.05 -7.57 -7.57
N LEU A 204 -17.77 -6.99 -6.60
CA LEU A 204 -18.97 -7.60 -6.03
C LEU A 204 -20.04 -7.81 -7.10
N ILE A 205 -20.34 -6.79 -7.89
CA ILE A 205 -21.33 -6.85 -8.97
C ILE A 205 -20.94 -7.87 -10.04
N ASN A 206 -19.67 -7.90 -10.43
CA ASN A 206 -19.19 -8.88 -11.39
C ASN A 206 -19.31 -10.31 -10.88
N ASN A 207 -19.00 -10.56 -9.61
CA ASN A 207 -19.19 -11.86 -8.98
C ASN A 207 -20.68 -12.27 -8.95
N CYS A 208 -21.59 -11.33 -8.71
CA CYS A 208 -23.02 -11.59 -8.79
C CYS A 208 -23.47 -11.96 -10.21
N LYS A 209 -22.97 -11.23 -11.23
CA LYS A 209 -23.27 -11.50 -12.65
C LYS A 209 -22.71 -12.86 -13.08
N GLU A 210 -21.47 -13.18 -12.75
CA GLU A 210 -20.84 -14.48 -13.06
C GLU A 210 -21.61 -15.65 -12.44
N ALA A 211 -22.19 -15.46 -11.25
CA ALA A 211 -22.96 -16.47 -10.53
C ALA A 211 -24.46 -16.44 -10.89
N CYS A 212 -24.91 -15.57 -11.79
CA CYS A 212 -26.33 -15.37 -12.13
C CYS A 212 -27.20 -15.07 -10.88
N ILE A 213 -26.66 -14.34 -9.90
CA ILE A 213 -27.39 -13.88 -8.72
C ILE A 213 -28.13 -12.60 -9.08
N GLU A 214 -29.43 -12.57 -8.79
CA GLU A 214 -30.22 -11.35 -8.90
C GLU A 214 -29.84 -10.39 -7.78
N TYR A 215 -29.63 -9.11 -8.12
CA TYR A 215 -29.31 -8.06 -7.17
C TYR A 215 -30.01 -6.77 -7.51
N ASP A 216 -30.26 -5.94 -6.53
CA ASP A 216 -30.65 -4.55 -6.67
C ASP A 216 -29.62 -3.64 -5.98
N VAL A 217 -29.50 -2.43 -6.49
CA VAL A 217 -28.57 -1.43 -5.96
C VAL A 217 -29.33 -0.17 -5.61
N SER A 218 -29.36 0.16 -4.32
CA SER A 218 -29.88 1.43 -3.81
C SER A 218 -28.73 2.41 -3.59
N ASP A 219 -28.72 3.51 -4.33
CA ASP A 219 -27.70 4.55 -4.19
C ASP A 219 -28.16 5.61 -3.18
N GLN A 220 -27.57 5.58 -2.00
CA GLN A 220 -27.82 6.52 -0.90
C GLN A 220 -26.61 7.41 -0.62
N ARG A 221 -25.71 7.58 -1.62
CA ARG A 221 -24.53 8.40 -1.45
C ARG A 221 -24.92 9.89 -1.44
N GLU A 222 -24.27 10.62 -0.55
CA GLU A 222 -24.32 12.08 -0.57
C GLU A 222 -23.59 12.59 -1.82
N MET A 223 -24.32 13.24 -2.72
CA MET A 223 -23.78 13.75 -3.98
C MET A 223 -23.01 15.05 -3.81
N GLY A 224 -22.96 15.59 -2.62
CA GLY A 224 -22.37 16.89 -2.35
C GLY A 224 -23.30 18.06 -2.78
N ARG A 225 -23.00 19.26 -2.27
CA ARG A 225 -23.74 20.48 -2.62
C ARG A 225 -23.23 20.99 -3.95
N PRO A 226 -24.08 21.28 -4.94
CA PRO A 226 -23.69 21.94 -6.19
C PRO A 226 -23.03 23.29 -5.93
N ILE A 227 -21.93 23.58 -6.64
CA ILE A 227 -21.20 24.85 -6.55
C ILE A 227 -20.90 25.40 -7.94
N ARG A 228 -20.82 26.72 -8.03
CA ARG A 228 -20.44 27.42 -9.25
C ARG A 228 -18.94 27.64 -9.25
N VAL A 229 -18.22 26.78 -9.92
CA VAL A 229 -16.76 26.78 -9.98
C VAL A 229 -16.30 26.58 -11.43
N PHE A 230 -15.22 27.27 -11.79
CA PHE A 230 -14.61 27.22 -13.11
C PHE A 230 -13.10 27.00 -12.94
N PHE A 231 -12.53 26.24 -13.83
CA PHE A 231 -11.09 26.06 -13.89
C PHE A 231 -10.44 27.28 -14.58
N ASN A 232 -9.35 27.76 -14.00
CA ASN A 232 -8.56 28.89 -14.49
C ASN A 232 -7.15 28.40 -14.84
N GLY A 233 -6.96 27.92 -16.06
CA GLY A 233 -5.68 27.41 -16.53
C GLY A 233 -5.86 26.44 -17.68
N ASP A 234 -4.73 25.89 -18.15
CA ASP A 234 -4.70 24.88 -19.20
C ASP A 234 -4.04 23.62 -18.69
N LEU A 235 -4.60 22.46 -19.06
CA LEU A 235 -4.00 21.17 -18.77
C LEU A 235 -2.98 20.82 -19.87
N ARG A 236 -1.89 20.22 -19.47
CA ARG A 236 -0.98 19.55 -20.42
C ARG A 236 -1.66 18.27 -20.93
N THR A 237 -1.28 17.82 -22.12
CA THR A 237 -1.87 16.64 -22.78
C THR A 237 -1.95 15.41 -21.84
N GLU A 238 -0.89 15.14 -21.07
CA GLU A 238 -0.85 14.03 -20.14
C GLU A 238 -1.81 14.22 -18.94
N GLN A 239 -1.98 15.47 -18.49
CA GLN A 239 -2.90 15.82 -17.41
C GLN A 239 -4.35 15.71 -17.87
N ASP A 240 -4.64 16.11 -19.11
CA ASP A 240 -5.96 16.03 -19.71
C ASP A 240 -6.40 14.56 -19.85
N LEU A 241 -5.53 13.71 -20.41
CA LEU A 241 -5.78 12.28 -20.50
C LEU A 241 -6.04 11.64 -19.11
N ALA A 242 -5.28 12.05 -18.10
CA ALA A 242 -5.47 11.56 -16.74
C ALA A 242 -6.80 12.04 -16.15
N ALA A 243 -7.16 13.30 -16.36
CA ALA A 243 -8.43 13.88 -15.90
C ALA A 243 -9.63 13.19 -16.55
N ASP A 244 -9.60 12.99 -17.87
CA ASP A 244 -10.65 12.30 -18.61
C ASP A 244 -10.88 10.86 -18.08
N ARG A 245 -9.80 10.14 -17.84
CA ARG A 245 -9.90 8.80 -17.24
C ARG A 245 -10.50 8.83 -15.84
N MET A 246 -10.11 9.79 -15.00
CA MET A 246 -10.67 9.91 -13.66
C MET A 246 -12.12 10.35 -13.65
N LEU A 247 -12.57 11.13 -14.62
CA LEU A 247 -13.98 11.55 -14.73
C LEU A 247 -14.92 10.41 -15.14
N GLN A 248 -14.42 9.39 -15.83
CA GLN A 248 -15.18 8.21 -16.24
C GLN A 248 -15.50 7.27 -15.07
N HIS A 249 -14.88 7.45 -13.92
CA HIS A 249 -15.01 6.57 -12.77
C HIS A 249 -15.41 7.34 -11.50
N ASP A 250 -16.19 6.68 -10.64
CA ASP A 250 -16.56 7.25 -9.34
C ASP A 250 -15.39 7.31 -8.37
N HIS A 251 -14.42 6.41 -8.52
CA HIS A 251 -13.22 6.32 -7.67
C HIS A 251 -12.04 5.80 -8.49
N GLY A 252 -10.83 6.16 -8.05
CA GLY A 252 -9.60 5.74 -8.72
C GLY A 252 -8.37 6.26 -7.99
N VAL A 253 -7.20 5.87 -8.47
CA VAL A 253 -5.89 6.31 -7.98
C VAL A 253 -5.10 6.90 -9.12
N LEU A 254 -4.73 8.18 -9.00
CA LEU A 254 -3.81 8.83 -9.90
C LEU A 254 -2.37 8.61 -9.40
N SER A 255 -1.67 7.64 -10.00
CA SER A 255 -0.25 7.43 -9.78
C SER A 255 0.55 8.26 -10.78
N ALA A 256 1.22 9.28 -10.29
CA ALA A 256 2.00 10.20 -11.12
C ALA A 256 3.30 10.63 -10.40
N THR A 257 4.32 10.96 -11.18
CA THR A 257 5.62 11.41 -10.68
C THR A 257 5.52 12.73 -9.90
N THR A 258 6.57 13.07 -9.17
CA THR A 258 6.71 14.41 -8.59
C THR A 258 6.71 15.45 -9.72
N ALA A 259 6.16 16.64 -9.48
CA ALA A 259 6.00 17.71 -10.45
C ALA A 259 5.06 17.43 -11.65
N PHE A 260 4.31 16.31 -11.66
CA PHE A 260 3.25 16.07 -12.65
C PHE A 260 2.15 17.14 -12.62
N GLY A 261 1.93 17.79 -11.48
CA GLY A 261 0.83 18.74 -11.28
C GLY A 261 -0.47 18.05 -10.84
N LYS A 262 -0.37 17.09 -9.93
CA LYS A 262 -1.52 16.37 -9.35
C LYS A 262 -2.60 17.33 -8.81
N THR A 263 -2.19 18.41 -8.14
CA THR A 263 -3.10 19.43 -7.60
C THR A 263 -3.86 20.16 -8.71
N VAL A 264 -3.20 20.43 -9.84
CA VAL A 264 -3.83 21.07 -11.02
C VAL A 264 -4.92 20.16 -11.59
N VAL A 265 -4.60 18.87 -11.78
CA VAL A 265 -5.59 17.87 -12.24
C VAL A 265 -6.76 17.79 -11.27
N CYS A 266 -6.51 17.75 -9.95
CA CYS A 266 -7.57 17.73 -8.96
C CYS A 266 -8.44 19.00 -9.00
N SER A 267 -7.85 20.17 -9.18
CA SER A 267 -8.59 21.43 -9.35
C SER A 267 -9.49 21.37 -10.58
N TYR A 268 -8.97 20.86 -11.69
CA TYR A 268 -9.78 20.64 -12.89
C TYR A 268 -10.95 19.69 -12.63
N LEU A 269 -10.71 18.54 -11.98
CA LEU A 269 -11.77 17.59 -11.62
C LEU A 269 -12.87 18.22 -10.75
N ILE A 270 -12.52 19.08 -9.80
CA ILE A 270 -13.47 19.82 -8.96
C ILE A 270 -14.34 20.71 -9.85
N SER A 271 -13.74 21.42 -10.81
CA SER A 271 -14.46 22.31 -11.73
C SER A 271 -15.40 21.56 -12.68
N GLN A 272 -15.09 20.31 -13.03
CA GLN A 272 -15.94 19.48 -13.88
C GLN A 272 -17.09 18.85 -13.09
N ARG A 273 -16.83 18.38 -11.89
CA ARG A 273 -17.86 17.77 -11.04
C ARG A 273 -18.82 18.81 -10.42
N LYS A 274 -18.38 20.02 -10.21
CA LYS A 274 -19.18 21.17 -9.72
C LYS A 274 -19.93 20.90 -8.42
N VAL A 275 -19.31 20.16 -7.51
CA VAL A 275 -19.87 19.84 -6.19
C VAL A 275 -18.89 20.17 -5.09
N SER A 276 -19.42 20.42 -3.89
CA SER A 276 -18.59 20.62 -2.70
C SER A 276 -17.66 19.42 -2.51
N THR A 277 -16.38 19.69 -2.32
CA THR A 277 -15.32 18.69 -2.32
C THR A 277 -14.54 18.74 -1.03
N LEU A 278 -14.32 17.58 -0.39
CA LEU A 278 -13.45 17.43 0.75
C LEU A 278 -12.08 16.89 0.31
N ILE A 279 -11.02 17.60 0.68
CA ILE A 279 -9.63 17.23 0.39
C ILE A 279 -8.97 16.84 1.71
N LEU A 280 -8.50 15.59 1.81
CA LEU A 280 -7.81 15.08 2.98
C LEU A 280 -6.30 15.03 2.73
N LEU A 281 -5.54 15.68 3.60
CA LEU A 281 -4.08 15.80 3.52
C LEU A 281 -3.43 15.29 4.80
N HIS A 282 -2.25 14.71 4.68
CA HIS A 282 -1.53 14.09 5.80
C HIS A 282 -0.56 15.05 6.51
N SER A 283 -0.30 16.24 5.96
CA SER A 283 0.62 17.22 6.57
C SER A 283 0.06 18.64 6.46
N LYS A 284 0.41 19.48 7.43
CA LYS A 284 -0.02 20.87 7.49
C LYS A 284 0.56 21.73 6.36
N ASP A 285 1.82 21.50 6.00
CA ASP A 285 2.50 22.26 4.94
C ASP A 285 1.81 22.06 3.58
N LEU A 286 1.32 20.85 3.33
CA LEU A 286 0.53 20.57 2.13
C LEU A 286 -0.81 21.31 2.13
N VAL A 287 -1.41 21.58 3.29
CA VAL A 287 -2.68 22.31 3.36
C VAL A 287 -2.52 23.74 2.82
N GLU A 288 -1.46 24.43 3.19
CA GLU A 288 -1.17 25.78 2.73
C GLU A 288 -0.93 25.81 1.23
N GLN A 289 -0.09 24.91 0.73
CA GLN A 289 0.17 24.74 -0.70
C GLN A 289 -1.13 24.46 -1.49
N TRP A 290 -1.98 23.56 -0.98
CA TRP A 290 -3.25 23.25 -1.65
C TRP A 290 -4.21 24.44 -1.69
N VAL A 291 -4.30 25.22 -0.62
CA VAL A 291 -5.15 26.42 -0.58
C VAL A 291 -4.66 27.44 -1.62
N GLU A 292 -3.35 27.65 -1.72
CA GLU A 292 -2.77 28.55 -2.72
C GLU A 292 -3.06 28.07 -4.15
N GLU A 293 -2.83 26.81 -4.43
CA GLU A 293 -3.07 26.22 -5.77
C GLU A 293 -4.56 26.24 -6.13
N LEU A 294 -5.47 25.95 -5.20
CA LEU A 294 -6.91 26.02 -5.43
C LEU A 294 -7.36 27.45 -5.74
N ASN A 295 -6.84 28.47 -5.02
CA ASN A 295 -7.12 29.88 -5.30
C ASN A 295 -6.57 30.33 -6.66
N LYS A 296 -5.48 29.74 -7.11
CA LYS A 296 -4.86 30.04 -8.41
C LYS A 296 -5.63 29.42 -9.59
N PHE A 297 -6.04 28.16 -9.44
CA PHE A 297 -6.64 27.39 -10.53
C PHE A 297 -8.16 27.32 -10.51
N LEU A 298 -8.83 27.81 -9.46
CA LEU A 298 -10.29 27.81 -9.38
C LEU A 298 -10.85 29.22 -9.23
N ILE A 299 -11.84 29.52 -10.05
CA ILE A 299 -12.72 30.71 -9.89
C ILE A 299 -14.02 30.20 -9.29
N ILE A 300 -14.21 30.43 -8.00
CA ILE A 300 -15.40 29.97 -7.26
C ILE A 300 -16.36 31.15 -7.11
N LYS A 301 -17.57 31.04 -7.71
CA LYS A 301 -18.61 32.08 -7.67
C LYS A 301 -19.65 31.80 -6.58
N GLU A 302 -19.19 31.40 -5.41
CA GLU A 302 -20.01 31.20 -4.23
C GLU A 302 -19.74 32.27 -3.17
N LYS A 303 -20.66 32.44 -2.22
CA LYS A 303 -20.43 33.28 -1.04
C LYS A 303 -19.84 32.41 0.07
N PRO A 304 -18.89 32.95 0.85
CA PRO A 304 -18.40 32.28 2.03
C PRO A 304 -19.55 31.91 2.99
N ALA A 305 -19.43 30.76 3.65
CA ALA A 305 -20.45 30.27 4.55
C ALA A 305 -20.69 31.22 5.75
N ILE A 306 -21.93 31.31 6.19
CA ILE A 306 -22.34 32.03 7.37
C ILE A 306 -22.36 31.04 8.54
N TYR A 307 -21.80 31.40 9.66
CA TYR A 307 -21.79 30.60 10.90
C TYR A 307 -22.26 31.42 12.08
N LYS A 308 -22.87 30.76 13.08
CA LYS A 308 -23.27 31.38 14.33
C LYS A 308 -22.13 31.29 15.35
N THR A 309 -21.76 32.46 15.90
CA THR A 309 -20.81 32.52 17.01
C THR A 309 -21.43 31.93 18.29
N LYS A 310 -20.59 31.66 19.30
CA LYS A 310 -21.06 31.22 20.62
C LYS A 310 -22.06 32.20 21.27
N THR A 311 -22.04 33.46 20.87
CA THR A 311 -22.97 34.53 21.33
C THR A 311 -24.24 34.64 20.46
N GLY A 312 -24.47 33.71 19.51
CA GLY A 312 -25.64 33.71 18.64
C GLY A 312 -25.57 34.67 17.46
N ARG A 313 -24.50 35.48 17.32
CA ARG A 313 -24.35 36.40 16.18
C ARG A 313 -23.93 35.66 14.94
N GLU A 314 -24.54 35.98 13.80
CA GLU A 314 -24.14 35.48 12.49
C GLU A 314 -22.89 36.21 12.00
N LYS A 315 -21.89 35.46 11.58
CA LYS A 315 -20.70 35.94 10.90
C LYS A 315 -20.46 35.17 9.59
N GLN A 316 -19.99 35.88 8.60
CA GLN A 316 -19.56 35.25 7.34
C GLN A 316 -18.09 34.85 7.46
N ARG A 317 -17.74 33.73 6.88
CA ARG A 317 -16.35 33.26 6.76
C ARG A 317 -15.56 34.17 5.85
N ASP A 318 -14.26 34.31 6.09
CA ASP A 318 -13.35 35.14 5.30
C ASP A 318 -12.96 34.48 3.98
N SER A 319 -13.11 33.15 3.85
CA SER A 319 -12.76 32.38 2.69
C SER A 319 -13.85 31.37 2.35
N ILE A 320 -13.98 31.08 1.03
CA ILE A 320 -14.84 30.02 0.51
C ILE A 320 -14.19 28.65 0.78
N ILE A 321 -12.85 28.59 0.78
CA ILE A 321 -12.10 27.38 1.07
C ILE A 321 -11.95 27.27 2.58
N GLY A 322 -12.66 26.29 3.16
CA GLY A 322 -12.55 25.94 4.56
C GLY A 322 -11.31 25.11 4.86
N VAL A 323 -10.68 25.34 6.00
CA VAL A 323 -9.50 24.60 6.46
C VAL A 323 -9.73 24.10 7.87
N LEU A 324 -9.49 22.80 8.07
CA LEU A 324 -9.50 22.16 9.39
C LEU A 324 -8.14 21.52 9.67
N THR A 325 -7.48 22.03 10.72
CA THR A 325 -6.25 21.45 11.26
C THR A 325 -6.34 21.42 12.78
N GLY A 326 -5.37 20.82 13.47
CA GLY A 326 -5.35 20.83 14.94
C GLY A 326 -5.46 22.24 15.57
N ASN A 327 -4.97 23.27 14.88
CA ASN A 327 -4.92 24.65 15.38
C ASN A 327 -5.84 25.63 14.64
N LYS A 328 -6.41 25.25 13.50
CA LYS A 328 -7.23 26.14 12.66
C LYS A 328 -8.51 25.45 12.25
N ASN A 329 -9.64 26.07 12.52
CA ASN A 329 -10.95 25.64 12.08
C ASN A 329 -11.66 26.81 11.39
N THR A 330 -11.75 26.73 10.06
CA THR A 330 -12.48 27.68 9.21
C THR A 330 -13.53 26.99 8.34
N LEU A 331 -13.97 25.76 8.75
CA LEU A 331 -15.06 25.02 8.12
C LEU A 331 -16.41 25.65 8.40
#